data_6ed5f9bcaebdbd6baf2235d68566fb8e
#
_entry.id   6ed5f9bcaebdbd6baf2235d68566fb8e
#
_cell.length_a   1.000
_cell.length_b   1.000
_cell.length_c   1.000
_cell.angle_alpha   90.00
_cell.angle_beta   90.00
_cell.angle_gamma   90.00
#
_symmetry.space_group_name_H-M   'P 1'
#
loop_
_entity.id
_entity.type
_entity.pdbx_description
1 polymer ?
#
loop_
_entity_poly.entity_id
_entity_poly.type
_entity_poly.pdbx_seq_one_letter_code
_entity_poly.pdbx_strand_id
1 'polypeptide(L)'
;EMCIETDDELIKEKYVGIRPAPGYPACPDHTEKGKLFDWLDTTNAIGTYLTESYAMYPASSVSGFYYSHPESDYFNVGKISQDQLEDYARRKGWDKATAEKWLNPNL
;
A
#
# COMPACT_ATOMS: atom_id res chain seq x y z
N GLU A 1 -9.29 20.19 1.61
CA GLU A 1 -8.39 20.60 2.70
C GLU A 1 -6.92 20.32 2.39
N MET A 2 -6.61 19.21 1.74
CA MET A 2 -5.22 18.87 1.38
C MET A 2 -4.58 19.80 0.36
N CYS A 3 -5.34 20.63 -0.29
CA CYS A 3 -4.82 21.64 -1.23
C CYS A 3 -4.44 22.96 -0.56
N ILE A 4 -4.55 23.05 0.76
CA ILE A 4 -4.33 24.30 1.51
C ILE A 4 -2.96 24.29 2.21
N GLU A 5 -2.34 23.13 2.39
CA GLU A 5 -1.01 23.04 2.99
C GLU A 5 0.06 23.60 2.08
N THR A 6 1.03 24.29 2.67
CA THR A 6 2.23 24.74 1.96
C THR A 6 3.15 23.56 1.68
N ASP A 7 4.10 23.70 0.73
CA ASP A 7 5.09 22.68 0.45
C ASP A 7 5.89 22.29 1.69
N ASP A 8 6.27 23.26 2.53
CA ASP A 8 6.99 23.02 3.78
C ASP A 8 6.14 22.21 4.77
N GLU A 9 4.85 22.49 4.85
CA GLU A 9 3.93 21.75 5.73
C GLU A 9 3.74 20.31 5.27
N LEU A 10 3.70 20.07 3.96
CA LEU A 10 3.63 18.73 3.40
C LEU A 10 4.91 17.94 3.69
N ILE A 11 6.08 18.55 3.52
CA ILE A 11 7.36 17.91 3.79
C ILE A 11 7.52 17.58 5.28
N LYS A 12 7.06 18.46 6.17
CA LYS A 12 7.13 18.26 7.62
C LYS A 12 5.96 17.44 8.18
N GLU A 13 5.06 16.97 7.34
CA GLU A 13 3.89 16.17 7.72
C GLU A 13 3.00 16.86 8.77
N LYS A 14 2.77 18.17 8.63
CA LYS A 14 1.94 18.95 9.57
C LYS A 14 0.44 18.83 9.33
N TYR A 15 0.04 18.09 8.32
CA TYR A 15 -1.36 17.82 8.02
C TYR A 15 -1.91 16.70 8.93
N VAL A 16 -3.23 16.66 9.08
CA VAL A 16 -3.93 15.59 9.82
C VAL A 16 -4.17 14.40 8.88
N GLY A 17 -3.83 13.19 9.38
CA GLY A 17 -4.01 11.96 8.62
C GLY A 17 -2.79 11.56 7.80
N ILE A 18 -2.91 10.45 7.09
CA ILE A 18 -1.85 9.87 6.27
C ILE A 18 -2.38 9.40 4.92
N ARG A 19 -1.49 9.23 3.95
CA ARG A 19 -1.79 8.73 2.60
C ARG A 19 -0.92 7.53 2.25
N PRO A 20 -1.04 6.39 2.96
CA PRO A 20 -0.23 5.23 2.65
C PRO A 20 -0.65 4.57 1.34
N ALA A 21 0.31 3.94 0.69
CA ALA A 21 0.07 3.20 -0.55
C ALA A 21 0.70 1.81 -0.46
N PRO A 22 0.08 0.78 -1.08
CA PRO A 22 0.69 -0.55 -1.16
C PRO A 22 2.07 -0.52 -1.84
N GLY A 23 3.04 -1.20 -1.23
CA GLY A 23 4.43 -1.22 -1.67
C GLY A 23 5.36 -0.28 -0.91
N TYR A 24 4.84 0.58 -0.04
CA TYR A 24 5.61 1.48 0.82
C TYR A 24 5.72 0.94 2.25
N PRO A 25 6.63 1.47 3.09
CA PRO A 25 6.96 0.87 4.39
C PRO A 25 5.80 0.58 5.34
N ALA A 26 4.75 1.40 5.33
CA ALA A 26 3.58 1.18 6.19
C ALA A 26 2.61 0.12 5.64
N CYS A 27 2.73 -0.23 4.37
CA CYS A 27 1.90 -1.23 3.70
C CYS A 27 2.75 -1.94 2.63
N PRO A 28 3.69 -2.83 3.02
CA PRO A 28 4.70 -3.35 2.10
C PRO A 28 4.18 -4.29 1.02
N ASP A 29 3.00 -4.87 1.20
CA ASP A 29 2.46 -5.84 0.25
C ASP A 29 1.85 -5.16 -0.97
N HIS A 30 2.52 -5.28 -2.11
CA HIS A 30 2.03 -4.76 -3.40
C HIS A 30 0.71 -5.40 -3.85
N THR A 31 0.40 -6.62 -3.42
CA THR A 31 -0.80 -7.33 -3.88
C THR A 31 -2.10 -6.70 -3.36
N GLU A 32 -2.03 -5.85 -2.34
CA GLU A 32 -3.19 -5.09 -1.85
C GLU A 32 -3.78 -4.14 -2.92
N LYS A 33 -2.99 -3.75 -3.92
CA LYS A 33 -3.49 -3.00 -5.08
C LYS A 33 -4.60 -3.75 -5.82
N GLY A 34 -4.52 -5.08 -5.86
CA GLY A 34 -5.55 -5.91 -6.50
C GLY A 34 -6.91 -5.70 -5.88
N LYS A 35 -7.00 -5.69 -4.56
CA LYS A 35 -8.25 -5.41 -3.85
C LYS A 35 -8.77 -4.01 -4.12
N LEU A 36 -7.88 -3.02 -4.08
CA LEU A 36 -8.22 -1.63 -4.34
C LEU A 36 -8.81 -1.45 -5.75
N PHE A 37 -8.20 -2.07 -6.74
CA PHE A 37 -8.64 -2.00 -8.12
C PHE A 37 -9.98 -2.73 -8.34
N ASP A 38 -10.20 -3.84 -7.65
CA ASP A 38 -11.48 -4.55 -7.68
C ASP A 38 -12.60 -3.72 -7.05
N TRP A 39 -12.36 -3.16 -5.89
CA TRP A 39 -13.37 -2.36 -5.17
C TRP A 39 -13.80 -1.12 -5.95
N LEU A 40 -12.88 -0.48 -6.65
CA LEU A 40 -13.13 0.74 -7.41
C LEU A 40 -13.46 0.49 -8.88
N ASP A 41 -13.42 -0.76 -9.33
CA ASP A 41 -13.57 -1.12 -10.74
C ASP A 41 -12.68 -0.24 -11.65
N THR A 42 -11.42 -0.10 -11.24
CA THR A 42 -10.51 0.93 -11.75
C THR A 42 -10.28 0.83 -13.25
N THR A 43 -10.10 -0.39 -13.78
CA THR A 43 -9.83 -0.57 -15.20
C THR A 43 -11.00 -0.09 -16.07
N ASN A 44 -12.23 -0.37 -15.67
CA ASN A 44 -13.41 0.10 -16.39
C ASN A 44 -13.65 1.60 -16.19
N ALA A 45 -13.34 2.10 -14.98
CA ALA A 45 -13.61 3.51 -14.65
C ALA A 45 -12.63 4.48 -15.32
N ILE A 46 -11.33 4.18 -15.34
CA ILE A 46 -10.29 5.09 -15.81
C ILE A 46 -9.22 4.43 -16.72
N GLY A 47 -9.37 3.16 -17.07
CA GLY A 47 -8.45 2.44 -17.96
C GLY A 47 -7.09 2.07 -17.35
N THR A 48 -6.85 2.38 -16.07
CA THR A 48 -5.62 1.98 -15.37
C THR A 48 -5.71 0.52 -14.95
N TYR A 49 -4.65 -0.25 -15.18
CA TYR A 49 -4.62 -1.66 -14.82
C TYR A 49 -3.30 -2.05 -14.15
N LEU A 50 -3.28 -3.23 -13.54
CA LEU A 50 -2.10 -3.80 -12.89
C LEU A 50 -1.44 -4.84 -13.79
N THR A 51 -0.10 -4.83 -13.80
CA THR A 51 0.70 -5.88 -14.43
C THR A 51 0.79 -7.11 -13.51
N GLU A 52 1.42 -8.19 -13.98
CA GLU A 52 1.63 -9.40 -13.16
C GLU A 52 2.46 -9.14 -11.91
N SER A 53 3.33 -8.13 -11.93
CA SER A 53 4.13 -7.71 -10.79
C SER A 53 3.45 -6.64 -9.92
N TYR A 54 2.17 -6.36 -10.18
CA TYR A 54 1.39 -5.32 -9.50
C TYR A 54 1.91 -3.90 -9.73
N ALA A 55 2.61 -3.67 -10.83
CA ALA A 55 2.90 -2.33 -11.30
C ALA A 55 1.68 -1.74 -12.01
N MET A 56 1.50 -0.44 -11.88
CA MET A 56 0.39 0.25 -12.56
C MET A 56 0.78 0.66 -13.98
N TYR A 57 -0.19 0.56 -14.88
CA TYR A 57 -0.08 1.12 -16.22
C TYR A 57 -1.28 2.04 -16.49
N PRO A 58 -1.10 3.28 -16.92
CA PRO A 58 0.19 3.95 -17.19
C PRO A 58 1.09 4.11 -15.94
N ALA A 59 2.42 4.14 -16.16
CA ALA A 59 3.39 4.11 -15.07
C ALA A 59 3.32 5.30 -14.11
N SER A 60 2.80 6.44 -14.57
CA SER A 60 2.62 7.64 -13.74
C SER A 60 1.35 7.62 -12.88
N SER A 61 0.58 6.54 -12.92
CA SER A 61 -0.63 6.38 -12.11
C SER A 61 -0.29 6.31 -10.62
N VAL A 62 -1.20 6.76 -9.78
CA VAL A 62 -1.08 6.75 -8.32
C VAL A 62 -2.29 6.03 -7.72
N SER A 63 -2.05 5.16 -6.75
CA SER A 63 -3.10 4.50 -5.99
C SER A 63 -2.70 4.40 -4.52
N GLY A 64 -3.67 4.52 -3.62
CA GLY A 64 -3.40 4.46 -2.20
C GLY A 64 -4.66 4.71 -1.37
N PHE A 65 -4.45 4.95 -0.09
CA PHE A 65 -5.52 5.19 0.87
C PHE A 65 -5.33 6.55 1.52
N TYR A 66 -6.42 7.12 2.00
CA TYR A 66 -6.42 8.29 2.87
C TYR A 66 -7.03 7.90 4.21
N TYR A 67 -6.26 8.03 5.28
CA TYR A 67 -6.74 7.83 6.64
C TYR A 67 -6.81 9.19 7.33
N SER A 68 -8.01 9.72 7.47
CA SER A 68 -8.27 11.04 8.04
C SER A 68 -8.60 10.94 9.53
N HIS A 69 -7.58 10.71 10.33
CA HIS A 69 -7.72 10.59 11.79
C HIS A 69 -6.55 11.29 12.49
N PRO A 70 -6.79 12.01 13.61
CA PRO A 70 -5.72 12.72 14.33
C PRO A 70 -4.57 11.84 14.82
N GLU A 71 -4.85 10.56 15.11
CA GLU A 71 -3.85 9.59 15.57
C GLU A 71 -3.18 8.82 14.43
N SER A 72 -3.56 9.08 13.18
CA SER A 72 -2.91 8.44 12.03
C SER A 72 -1.47 8.89 11.91
N ASP A 73 -0.56 7.95 11.72
CA ASP A 73 0.87 8.19 11.63
C ASP A 73 1.51 7.22 10.64
N TYR A 74 2.54 7.67 9.94
CA TYR A 74 3.35 6.79 9.10
C TYR A 74 4.27 5.96 9.97
N PHE A 75 4.37 4.69 9.68
CA PHE A 75 5.25 3.78 10.40
C PHE A 75 5.94 2.84 9.42
N ASN A 76 7.00 2.22 9.90
CA ASN A 76 7.69 1.15 9.18
C ASN A 76 7.32 -0.18 9.86
N VAL A 77 6.79 -1.11 9.08
CA VAL A 77 6.47 -2.45 9.58
C VAL A 77 7.72 -3.15 10.12
N GLY A 78 8.88 -2.85 9.53
CA GLY A 78 10.14 -3.46 9.97
C GLY A 78 10.20 -4.95 9.62
N LYS A 79 10.98 -5.71 10.40
CA LYS A 79 11.12 -7.14 10.19
C LYS A 79 9.94 -7.91 10.75
N ILE A 80 9.49 -8.90 10.00
CA ILE A 80 8.44 -9.84 10.42
C ILE A 80 9.05 -11.20 10.73
N SER A 81 8.51 -11.86 11.75
CA SER A 81 8.96 -13.18 12.17
C SER A 81 8.32 -14.29 11.32
N GLN A 82 8.86 -15.50 11.45
CA GLN A 82 8.38 -16.64 10.69
C GLN A 82 6.91 -16.96 10.94
N ASP A 83 6.47 -16.88 12.18
CA ASP A 83 5.08 -17.13 12.57
C ASP A 83 4.13 -16.07 12.00
N GLN A 84 4.56 -14.82 11.94
CA GLN A 84 3.80 -13.74 11.29
C GLN A 84 3.68 -13.96 9.78
N LEU A 85 4.76 -14.38 9.14
CA LEU A 85 4.76 -14.72 7.73
C LEU A 85 3.78 -15.84 7.41
N GLU A 86 3.81 -16.91 8.22
CA GLU A 86 2.91 -18.05 8.05
C GLU A 86 1.44 -17.68 8.26
N ASP A 87 1.14 -16.86 9.27
CA ASP A 87 -0.20 -16.37 9.52
C ASP A 87 -0.72 -15.51 8.36
N TYR A 88 0.13 -14.61 7.86
CA TYR A 88 -0.20 -13.77 6.72
C TYR A 88 -0.46 -14.60 5.46
N ALA A 89 0.40 -15.56 5.16
CA ALA A 89 0.22 -16.48 4.04
C ALA A 89 -1.10 -17.23 4.13
N ARG A 90 -1.45 -17.72 5.31
CA ARG A 90 -2.73 -18.41 5.55
C ARG A 90 -3.91 -17.49 5.28
N ARG A 91 -3.88 -16.26 5.76
CA ARG A 91 -4.95 -15.27 5.56
C ARG A 91 -5.11 -14.86 4.10
N LYS A 92 -4.02 -14.82 3.36
CA LYS A 92 -4.04 -14.51 1.92
C LYS A 92 -4.34 -15.72 1.03
N GLY A 93 -4.32 -16.93 1.59
CA GLY A 93 -4.47 -18.16 0.82
C GLY A 93 -3.23 -18.50 -0.02
N TRP A 94 -2.06 -18.08 0.40
CA TRP A 94 -0.79 -18.29 -0.28
C TRP A 94 0.00 -19.45 0.31
N ASP A 95 0.89 -20.04 -0.51
CA ASP A 95 1.96 -20.87 0.02
C ASP A 95 3.08 -20.01 0.61
N LYS A 96 4.02 -20.66 1.29
CA LYS A 96 5.14 -19.96 1.93
C LYS A 96 6.00 -19.20 0.93
N ALA A 97 6.30 -19.80 -0.21
CA ALA A 97 7.16 -19.20 -1.23
C ALA A 97 6.55 -17.90 -1.79
N THR A 98 5.24 -17.87 -2.01
CA THR A 98 4.53 -16.67 -2.47
C THR A 98 4.59 -15.57 -1.41
N ALA A 99 4.36 -15.91 -0.14
CA ALA A 99 4.45 -14.94 0.94
C ALA A 99 5.86 -14.37 1.08
N GLU A 100 6.87 -15.20 1.00
CA GLU A 100 8.28 -14.77 1.02
C GLU A 100 8.60 -13.82 -0.12
N LYS A 101 8.10 -14.09 -1.32
CA LYS A 101 8.28 -13.23 -2.48
C LYS A 101 7.75 -11.81 -2.24
N TRP A 102 6.52 -11.69 -1.76
CA TRP A 102 5.85 -10.39 -1.62
C TRP A 102 6.27 -9.63 -0.37
N LEU A 103 6.75 -10.31 0.66
CA LEU A 103 7.16 -9.70 1.92
C LEU A 103 8.69 -9.69 2.10
N ASN A 104 9.44 -10.04 1.06
CA ASN A 104 10.91 -10.17 1.12
C ASN A 104 11.62 -8.97 1.76
N PRO A 105 11.27 -7.71 1.48
CA PRO A 105 11.94 -6.56 2.11
C PRO A 105 11.84 -6.53 3.64
N ASN A 106 10.89 -7.26 4.21
CA ASN A 106 10.62 -7.28 5.65
C ASN A 106 11.07 -8.57 6.34
N LEU A 107 11.73 -9.46 5.63
CA LEU A 107 12.20 -10.74 6.16
C LEU A 107 13.63 -10.70 6.70
#